data_5e65d87b66fb0a1d8ca94c8ec48c0b2d
#
_entry.id   5e65d87b66fb0a1d8ca94c8ec48c0b2d
#
_cell.length_a   1.000
_cell.length_b   1.000
_cell.length_c   1.000
_cell.angle_alpha   90.00
_cell.angle_beta   90.00
_cell.angle_gamma   90.00
#
_symmetry.space_group_name_H-M   'P 1'
#
loop_
_entity.id
_entity.type
_entity.pdbx_description
1 polymer ?
#
loop_
_entity_poly.entity_id
_entity_poly.type
_entity_poly.pdbx_seq_one_letter_code
_entity_poly.pdbx_strand_id
1 'polypeptide(L)'
;MRKIIIITLAIIASNFVSAQDGVLANGEEYKAHAEGWMVDINKAYEESKKTGKPIMANFTGSDWCGWCKKLKAEVFDKQEFKTWAEKNVILVELDFPRRFKLPENIKQQNYSLAGFFKVTGYPTIWVFNMSKNEEGKFNIEALGKTGYVKGVKAFTDGVDNMITKAEASKTDGAKK
;
A
#
# COMPACT_ATOMS: atom_id res chain seq x y z
N MET A 1 33.00 -9.49 62.00
CA MET A 1 32.70 -8.28 61.20
C MET A 1 32.47 -8.73 59.77
N ARG A 2 31.19 -8.80 59.35
CA ARG A 2 30.79 -9.28 57.99
C ARG A 2 30.67 -8.04 57.11
N LYS A 3 31.54 -7.91 56.10
CA LYS A 3 31.47 -6.81 55.11
C LYS A 3 30.37 -7.13 54.11
N ILE A 4 29.32 -6.33 54.08
CA ILE A 4 28.24 -6.37 53.07
C ILE A 4 28.74 -5.56 51.87
N ILE A 5 28.93 -6.27 50.75
CA ILE A 5 29.24 -5.64 49.44
C ILE A 5 27.88 -5.35 48.78
N ILE A 6 27.55 -4.07 48.69
CA ILE A 6 26.36 -3.60 47.94
C ILE A 6 26.79 -3.47 46.47
N ILE A 7 26.31 -4.40 45.63
CA ILE A 7 26.45 -4.31 44.18
C ILE A 7 25.32 -3.43 43.65
N THR A 8 25.62 -2.20 43.30
CA THR A 8 24.69 -1.30 42.58
C THR A 8 24.59 -1.76 41.14
N LEU A 9 23.44 -2.39 40.79
CA LEU A 9 23.11 -2.75 39.43
C LEU A 9 22.70 -1.47 38.68
N ALA A 10 23.55 -0.95 37.80
CA ALA A 10 23.26 0.15 36.92
C ALA A 10 22.32 -0.39 35.82
N ILE A 11 21.03 -0.05 35.89
CA ILE A 11 20.04 -0.30 34.83
C ILE A 11 20.39 0.66 33.71
N ILE A 12 21.05 0.16 32.66
CA ILE A 12 21.18 0.85 31.39
C ILE A 12 19.78 0.83 30.75
N ALA A 13 19.03 1.93 30.89
CA ALA A 13 17.82 2.15 30.13
C ALA A 13 18.23 2.30 28.67
N SER A 14 18.15 1.22 27.91
CA SER A 14 18.22 1.25 26.46
C SER A 14 17.01 2.03 25.98
N ASN A 15 17.22 3.28 25.59
CA ASN A 15 16.24 4.04 24.84
C ASN A 15 16.04 3.32 23.49
N PHE A 16 15.06 2.42 23.44
CA PHE A 16 14.49 2.01 22.16
C PHE A 16 13.85 3.25 21.56
N VAL A 17 14.59 3.93 20.69
CA VAL A 17 13.98 4.85 19.73
C VAL A 17 13.11 3.98 18.83
N SER A 18 11.85 3.86 19.18
CA SER A 18 10.82 3.37 18.26
C SER A 18 10.85 4.35 17.08
N ALA A 19 11.33 3.91 15.93
CA ALA A 19 11.13 4.65 14.70
C ALA A 19 9.62 4.89 14.59
N GLN A 20 9.19 6.15 14.60
CA GLN A 20 7.79 6.51 14.44
C GLN A 20 7.41 6.23 13.00
N ASP A 21 6.88 5.03 12.77
CA ASP A 21 6.51 4.55 11.45
C ASP A 21 5.44 5.48 10.85
N GLY A 22 5.73 6.03 9.67
CA GLY A 22 4.78 6.86 8.94
C GLY A 22 4.72 8.33 9.35
N VAL A 23 5.66 8.84 10.14
CA VAL A 23 5.70 10.24 10.59
C VAL A 23 6.67 11.06 9.76
N LEU A 24 6.22 12.24 9.31
CA LEU A 24 7.04 13.24 8.61
C LEU A 24 8.04 13.91 9.57
N ALA A 25 9.05 14.58 9.01
CA ALA A 25 10.06 15.30 9.79
C ALA A 25 9.50 16.39 10.73
N ASN A 26 8.30 16.90 10.44
CA ASN A 26 7.56 17.86 11.28
C ASN A 26 6.69 17.22 12.38
N GLY A 27 6.71 15.89 12.51
CA GLY A 27 5.93 15.15 13.51
C GLY A 27 4.50 14.81 13.10
N GLU A 28 4.08 15.14 11.88
CA GLU A 28 2.76 14.81 11.35
C GLU A 28 2.72 13.42 10.71
N GLU A 29 1.59 12.70 10.86
CA GLU A 29 1.38 11.44 10.16
C GLU A 29 1.30 11.68 8.64
N TYR A 30 2.10 10.93 7.87
CA TYR A 30 2.02 10.99 6.41
C TYR A 30 0.72 10.36 5.92
N LYS A 31 -0.01 11.11 5.10
CA LYS A 31 -1.30 10.70 4.51
C LYS A 31 -1.24 10.71 2.99
N ALA A 32 -2.08 9.90 2.37
CA ALA A 32 -2.24 9.89 0.93
C ALA A 32 -2.81 11.23 0.41
N HIS A 33 -2.52 11.54 -0.85
CA HIS A 33 -3.02 12.73 -1.52
C HIS A 33 -4.49 12.61 -1.95
N ALA A 34 -5.00 11.39 -2.03
CA ALA A 34 -6.41 11.11 -2.30
C ALA A 34 -7.09 10.61 -1.01
N GLU A 35 -8.28 11.12 -0.75
CA GLU A 35 -9.09 10.73 0.41
C GLU A 35 -9.48 9.25 0.35
N GLY A 36 -9.40 8.55 1.49
CA GLY A 36 -9.75 7.13 1.60
C GLY A 36 -8.63 6.16 1.17
N TRP A 37 -7.48 6.67 0.74
CA TRP A 37 -6.32 5.86 0.41
C TRP A 37 -5.41 5.65 1.63
N MET A 38 -4.87 4.45 1.76
CA MET A 38 -3.83 4.12 2.73
C MET A 38 -2.45 4.38 2.12
N VAL A 39 -1.43 4.55 2.98
CA VAL A 39 -0.03 4.69 2.56
C VAL A 39 0.85 3.54 3.07
N ASP A 40 0.37 2.79 4.04
CA ASP A 40 1.06 1.68 4.68
C ASP A 40 0.49 0.35 4.18
N ILE A 41 1.34 -0.47 3.53
CA ILE A 41 0.95 -1.76 2.98
C ILE A 41 0.58 -2.79 4.05
N ASN A 42 1.16 -2.68 5.26
CA ASN A 42 0.81 -3.58 6.35
C ASN A 42 -0.62 -3.31 6.86
N LYS A 43 -0.98 -2.02 7.01
CA LYS A 43 -2.35 -1.62 7.36
C LYS A 43 -3.34 -2.08 6.27
N ALA A 44 -2.98 -1.91 5.00
CA ALA A 44 -3.80 -2.36 3.87
C ALA A 44 -3.95 -3.89 3.83
N TYR A 45 -2.89 -4.64 4.15
CA TYR A 45 -2.95 -6.09 4.28
C TYR A 45 -3.92 -6.54 5.38
N GLU A 46 -3.85 -5.94 6.56
CA GLU A 46 -4.76 -6.30 7.65
C GLU A 46 -6.23 -6.00 7.29
N GLU A 47 -6.50 -4.90 6.59
CA GLU A 47 -7.85 -4.59 6.12
C GLU A 47 -8.30 -5.52 4.99
N SER A 48 -7.39 -5.85 4.04
CA SER A 48 -7.64 -6.85 3.00
C SER A 48 -7.96 -8.23 3.58
N LYS A 49 -7.18 -8.68 4.57
CA LYS A 49 -7.41 -9.95 5.28
C LYS A 49 -8.76 -9.99 5.98
N LYS A 50 -9.16 -8.89 6.61
CA LYS A 50 -10.42 -8.76 7.33
C LYS A 50 -11.64 -8.76 6.41
N THR A 51 -11.52 -8.11 5.25
CA THR A 51 -12.64 -7.89 4.33
C THR A 51 -12.69 -8.88 3.16
N GLY A 52 -11.61 -9.60 2.89
CA GLY A 52 -11.46 -10.45 1.72
C GLY A 52 -11.22 -9.70 0.40
N LYS A 53 -11.14 -8.37 0.43
CA LYS A 53 -10.96 -7.55 -0.78
C LYS A 53 -9.51 -7.53 -1.24
N PRO A 54 -9.24 -7.56 -2.56
CA PRO A 54 -7.91 -7.37 -3.10
C PRO A 54 -7.40 -5.94 -2.85
N ILE A 55 -6.09 -5.78 -2.84
CA ILE A 55 -5.43 -4.47 -2.74
C ILE A 55 -5.28 -3.89 -4.14
N MET A 56 -5.66 -2.61 -4.31
CA MET A 56 -5.37 -1.81 -5.49
C MET A 56 -4.32 -0.75 -5.13
N ALA A 57 -3.10 -0.94 -5.61
CA ALA A 57 -1.97 -0.06 -5.35
C ALA A 57 -1.72 0.88 -6.54
N ASN A 58 -1.73 2.20 -6.29
CA ASN A 58 -1.43 3.24 -7.25
C ASN A 58 0.01 3.74 -7.06
N PHE A 59 0.90 3.35 -7.94
CA PHE A 59 2.25 3.92 -8.05
C PHE A 59 2.16 5.27 -8.77
N THR A 60 2.50 6.33 -8.06
CA THR A 60 2.24 7.72 -8.51
C THR A 60 3.42 8.65 -8.24
N GLY A 61 3.40 9.82 -8.85
CA GLY A 61 4.27 10.95 -8.53
C GLY A 61 3.41 12.18 -8.30
N SER A 62 2.87 12.31 -7.08
CA SER A 62 1.81 13.26 -6.72
C SER A 62 2.14 14.72 -7.08
N ASP A 63 3.38 15.12 -6.88
CA ASP A 63 3.82 16.51 -7.04
C ASP A 63 4.33 16.86 -8.44
N TRP A 64 4.68 15.87 -9.28
CA TRP A 64 5.30 16.10 -10.58
C TRP A 64 4.64 15.40 -11.78
N CYS A 65 3.94 14.25 -11.58
CA CYS A 65 3.41 13.43 -12.66
C CYS A 65 2.08 13.98 -13.20
N GLY A 66 2.06 14.57 -14.37
CA GLY A 66 0.85 15.15 -14.98
C GLY A 66 -0.25 14.14 -15.25
N TRP A 67 0.09 12.94 -15.75
CA TRP A 67 -0.88 11.87 -15.99
C TRP A 67 -1.46 11.29 -14.70
N CYS A 68 -0.68 11.27 -13.59
CA CYS A 68 -1.15 10.85 -12.29
C CYS A 68 -2.20 11.82 -11.73
N LYS A 69 -1.93 13.14 -11.83
CA LYS A 69 -2.88 14.19 -11.45
C LYS A 69 -4.16 14.12 -12.28
N LYS A 70 -4.03 13.84 -13.59
CA LYS A 70 -5.18 13.68 -14.48
C LYS A 70 -6.02 12.47 -14.10
N LEU A 71 -5.41 11.31 -13.84
CA LEU A 71 -6.12 10.12 -13.39
C LEU A 71 -6.84 10.36 -12.06
N LYS A 72 -6.17 11.02 -11.11
CA LYS A 72 -6.78 11.40 -9.83
C LYS A 72 -8.03 12.25 -10.06
N ALA A 73 -7.94 13.32 -10.83
CA ALA A 73 -9.06 14.25 -11.05
C ALA A 73 -10.21 13.64 -11.86
N GLU A 74 -9.93 12.79 -12.85
CA GLU A 74 -10.93 12.20 -13.73
C GLU A 74 -11.56 10.90 -13.20
N VAL A 75 -10.88 10.21 -12.26
CA VAL A 75 -11.33 8.92 -11.73
C VAL A 75 -11.37 8.93 -10.20
N PHE A 76 -10.23 9.06 -9.51
CA PHE A 76 -10.15 8.77 -8.08
C PHE A 76 -10.90 9.76 -7.19
N ASP A 77 -11.01 11.03 -7.61
CA ASP A 77 -11.76 12.06 -6.89
C ASP A 77 -13.28 12.00 -7.12
N LYS A 78 -13.74 11.14 -8.06
CA LYS A 78 -15.17 11.03 -8.37
C LYS A 78 -15.90 10.19 -7.35
N GLN A 79 -17.10 10.61 -6.98
CA GLN A 79 -17.92 9.91 -5.97
C GLN A 79 -18.27 8.49 -6.43
N GLU A 80 -18.50 8.29 -7.72
CA GLU A 80 -18.79 6.98 -8.30
C GLU A 80 -17.61 6.00 -8.10
N PHE A 81 -16.37 6.48 -8.27
CA PHE A 81 -15.18 5.69 -7.98
C PHE A 81 -15.06 5.37 -6.49
N LYS A 82 -15.23 6.35 -5.61
CA LYS A 82 -15.16 6.16 -4.15
C LYS A 82 -16.16 5.10 -3.70
N THR A 83 -17.41 5.22 -4.15
CA THR A 83 -18.48 4.25 -3.82
C THR A 83 -18.20 2.84 -4.34
N TRP A 84 -17.62 2.72 -5.55
CA TRP A 84 -17.19 1.44 -6.10
C TRP A 84 -16.01 0.86 -5.30
N ALA A 85 -15.00 1.67 -5.02
CA ALA A 85 -13.79 1.22 -4.33
C ALA A 85 -14.08 0.72 -2.92
N GLU A 86 -14.94 1.40 -2.16
CA GLU A 86 -15.37 0.96 -0.83
C GLU A 86 -15.92 -0.47 -0.80
N LYS A 87 -16.49 -0.94 -1.90
CA LYS A 87 -17.09 -2.28 -2.00
C LYS A 87 -16.11 -3.33 -2.52
N ASN A 88 -15.16 -2.94 -3.38
CA ASN A 88 -14.45 -3.88 -4.24
C ASN A 88 -12.95 -4.03 -3.91
N VAL A 89 -12.29 -2.99 -3.38
CA VAL A 89 -10.83 -3.00 -3.21
C VAL A 89 -10.38 -2.27 -1.94
N ILE A 90 -9.16 -2.54 -1.50
CA ILE A 90 -8.44 -1.74 -0.51
C ILE A 90 -7.47 -0.83 -1.28
N LEU A 91 -7.58 0.48 -1.09
CA LEU A 91 -6.81 1.48 -1.81
C LEU A 91 -5.47 1.79 -1.13
N VAL A 92 -4.36 1.69 -1.87
CA VAL A 92 -3.02 2.05 -1.39
C VAL A 92 -2.34 3.01 -2.37
N GLU A 93 -1.90 4.16 -1.87
CA GLU A 93 -1.08 5.11 -2.61
C GLU A 93 0.40 4.87 -2.30
N LEU A 94 1.16 4.58 -3.34
CA LEU A 94 2.61 4.41 -3.31
C LEU A 94 3.23 5.59 -4.07
N ASP A 95 3.49 6.69 -3.35
CA ASP A 95 3.97 7.93 -3.94
C ASP A 95 5.49 7.97 -4.08
N PHE A 96 5.98 8.64 -5.11
CA PHE A 96 7.39 8.88 -5.44
C PHE A 96 7.61 10.38 -5.67
N PRO A 97 7.51 11.20 -4.62
CA PRO A 97 7.61 12.66 -4.74
C PRO A 97 9.03 13.11 -5.07
N ARG A 98 9.14 14.31 -5.67
CA ARG A 98 10.41 14.99 -5.97
C ARG A 98 10.64 16.23 -5.13
N ARG A 99 9.56 16.85 -4.59
CA ARG A 99 9.60 18.14 -3.91
C ARG A 99 9.51 18.05 -2.39
N PHE A 100 9.20 16.87 -1.85
CA PHE A 100 9.18 16.62 -0.41
C PHE A 100 9.72 15.22 -0.10
N LYS A 101 10.02 14.96 1.17
CA LYS A 101 10.55 13.66 1.62
C LYS A 101 9.45 12.86 2.29
N LEU A 102 9.35 11.59 1.93
CA LEU A 102 8.54 10.61 2.64
C LEU A 102 9.23 10.18 3.94
N PRO A 103 8.47 9.68 4.94
CA PRO A 103 9.01 8.89 6.03
C PRO A 103 9.84 7.72 5.45
N GLU A 104 10.98 7.41 6.06
CA GLU A 104 11.94 6.48 5.47
C GLU A 104 11.37 5.06 5.29
N ASN A 105 10.57 4.58 6.26
CA ASN A 105 9.87 3.29 6.15
C ASN A 105 8.88 3.25 4.98
N ILE A 106 8.11 4.32 4.75
CA ILE A 106 7.17 4.43 3.61
C ILE A 106 7.93 4.49 2.29
N LYS A 107 9.02 5.25 2.25
CA LYS A 107 9.90 5.32 1.08
C LYS A 107 10.47 3.94 0.73
N GLN A 108 11.06 3.23 1.70
CA GLN A 108 11.62 1.88 1.50
C GLN A 108 10.55 0.89 1.04
N GLN A 109 9.36 0.92 1.65
CA GLN A 109 8.21 0.14 1.22
C GLN A 109 7.86 0.39 -0.25
N ASN A 110 7.71 1.66 -0.63
CA ASN A 110 7.31 2.05 -1.99
C ASN A 110 8.33 1.58 -3.02
N TYR A 111 9.64 1.78 -2.77
CA TYR A 111 10.70 1.31 -3.66
C TYR A 111 10.77 -0.22 -3.74
N SER A 112 10.58 -0.93 -2.64
CA SER A 112 10.55 -2.40 -2.61
C SER A 112 9.40 -2.95 -3.45
N LEU A 113 8.19 -2.39 -3.30
CA LEU A 113 7.03 -2.79 -4.10
C LEU A 113 7.18 -2.40 -5.58
N ALA A 114 7.73 -1.23 -5.88
CA ALA A 114 8.02 -0.83 -7.26
C ALA A 114 9.02 -1.79 -7.94
N GLY A 115 10.04 -2.22 -7.20
CA GLY A 115 11.00 -3.24 -7.68
C GLY A 115 10.34 -4.59 -7.91
N PHE A 116 9.52 -5.07 -6.96
CA PHE A 116 8.78 -6.33 -7.07
C PHE A 116 7.86 -6.34 -8.30
N PHE A 117 7.07 -5.30 -8.49
CA PHE A 117 6.14 -5.18 -9.60
C PHE A 117 6.79 -4.69 -10.91
N LYS A 118 8.09 -4.43 -10.91
CA LYS A 118 8.86 -3.92 -12.07
C LYS A 118 8.22 -2.67 -12.68
N VAL A 119 7.87 -1.71 -11.81
CA VAL A 119 7.23 -0.45 -12.23
C VAL A 119 8.26 0.42 -12.94
N THR A 120 7.99 0.80 -14.19
CA THR A 120 8.87 1.61 -15.06
C THR A 120 8.31 2.98 -15.39
N GLY A 121 7.09 3.29 -15.00
CA GLY A 121 6.42 4.57 -15.29
C GLY A 121 5.21 4.83 -14.43
N TYR A 122 4.68 6.04 -14.51
CA TYR A 122 3.57 6.52 -13.69
C TYR A 122 2.48 7.19 -14.53
N PRO A 123 1.17 7.04 -14.16
CA PRO A 123 0.68 6.15 -13.12
C PRO A 123 0.78 4.67 -13.54
N THR A 124 1.03 3.80 -12.59
CA THR A 124 0.87 2.35 -12.74
C THR A 124 0.01 1.85 -11.58
N ILE A 125 -1.06 1.13 -11.90
CA ILE A 125 -1.97 0.58 -10.91
C ILE A 125 -1.86 -0.95 -10.96
N TRP A 126 -1.57 -1.58 -9.82
CA TRP A 126 -1.60 -3.02 -9.66
C TRP A 126 -2.76 -3.42 -8.77
N VAL A 127 -3.43 -4.51 -9.15
CA VAL A 127 -4.44 -5.18 -8.32
C VAL A 127 -3.89 -6.55 -7.94
N PHE A 128 -3.92 -6.90 -6.65
CA PHE A 128 -3.32 -8.13 -6.15
C PHE A 128 -3.94 -8.58 -4.82
N ASN A 129 -3.87 -9.88 -4.57
CA ASN A 129 -4.11 -10.45 -3.25
C ASN A 129 -2.79 -10.53 -2.49
N MET A 130 -2.89 -10.47 -1.17
CA MET A 130 -1.74 -10.53 -0.28
C MET A 130 -2.03 -11.52 0.86
N SER A 131 -1.06 -12.37 1.16
CA SER A 131 -1.12 -13.33 2.25
C SER A 131 0.24 -13.41 2.96
N LYS A 132 0.28 -14.04 4.12
CA LYS A 132 1.55 -14.41 4.78
C LYS A 132 1.72 -15.92 4.75
N ASN A 133 2.94 -16.37 4.48
CA ASN A 133 3.31 -17.77 4.63
C ASN A 133 3.55 -18.12 6.12
N GLU A 134 3.89 -19.38 6.41
CA GLU A 134 4.15 -19.88 7.76
C GLU A 134 5.33 -19.16 8.45
N GLU A 135 6.28 -18.62 7.67
CA GLU A 135 7.41 -17.84 8.15
C GLU A 135 7.05 -16.35 8.38
N GLY A 136 5.80 -15.95 8.15
CA GLY A 136 5.33 -14.57 8.25
C GLY A 136 5.75 -13.66 7.09
N LYS A 137 6.36 -14.20 6.02
CA LYS A 137 6.73 -13.44 4.82
C LYS A 137 5.51 -13.22 3.94
N PHE A 138 5.43 -12.04 3.33
CA PHE A 138 4.36 -11.73 2.38
C PHE A 138 4.49 -12.53 1.09
N ASN A 139 3.37 -13.09 0.68
CA ASN A 139 3.15 -13.66 -0.65
C ASN A 139 2.14 -12.78 -1.39
N ILE A 140 2.47 -12.38 -2.62
CA ILE A 140 1.66 -11.49 -3.45
C ILE A 140 1.23 -12.24 -4.71
N GLU A 141 -0.07 -12.34 -4.91
CA GLU A 141 -0.70 -12.89 -6.10
C GLU A 141 -1.23 -11.74 -6.97
N ALA A 142 -0.55 -11.43 -8.05
CA ALA A 142 -0.95 -10.37 -8.97
C ALA A 142 -2.19 -10.77 -9.78
N LEU A 143 -3.27 -9.96 -9.74
CA LEU A 143 -4.49 -10.16 -10.51
C LEU A 143 -4.45 -9.44 -11.85
N GLY A 144 -3.77 -8.27 -11.90
CA GLY A 144 -3.58 -7.51 -13.11
C GLY A 144 -3.01 -6.12 -12.88
N LYS A 145 -2.73 -5.43 -13.98
CA LYS A 145 -2.25 -4.05 -13.95
C LYS A 145 -2.90 -3.20 -15.02
N THR A 146 -2.98 -1.89 -14.73
CA THR A 146 -3.37 -0.87 -15.69
C THR A 146 -2.57 0.41 -15.49
N GLY A 147 -2.79 1.41 -16.32
CA GLY A 147 -2.25 2.76 -16.19
C GLY A 147 -3.36 3.80 -16.18
N TYR A 148 -3.12 4.93 -16.88
CA TYR A 148 -4.17 5.91 -17.09
C TYR A 148 -5.27 5.36 -18.00
N VAL A 149 -6.50 5.38 -17.50
CA VAL A 149 -7.73 5.10 -18.25
C VAL A 149 -8.69 6.25 -18.01
N LYS A 150 -9.25 6.81 -19.08
CA LYS A 150 -10.16 7.97 -19.00
C LYS A 150 -11.55 7.53 -18.53
N GLY A 151 -12.01 8.16 -17.46
CA GLY A 151 -13.38 8.00 -16.93
C GLY A 151 -13.53 6.82 -15.98
N VAL A 152 -14.43 7.00 -15.01
CA VAL A 152 -14.63 6.08 -13.90
C VAL A 152 -15.07 4.70 -14.39
N LYS A 153 -16.11 4.65 -15.20
CA LYS A 153 -16.67 3.36 -15.66
C LYS A 153 -15.65 2.48 -16.37
N ALA A 154 -14.90 3.04 -17.33
CA ALA A 154 -13.91 2.26 -18.07
C ALA A 154 -12.77 1.78 -17.18
N PHE A 155 -12.38 2.59 -16.18
CA PHE A 155 -11.36 2.22 -15.20
C PHE A 155 -11.84 1.09 -14.28
N THR A 156 -13.02 1.23 -13.68
CA THR A 156 -13.60 0.24 -12.75
C THR A 156 -13.92 -1.07 -13.43
N ASP A 157 -14.54 -1.05 -14.62
CA ASP A 157 -14.80 -2.26 -15.43
C ASP A 157 -13.50 -3.03 -15.72
N GLY A 158 -12.38 -2.30 -15.99
CA GLY A 158 -11.07 -2.90 -16.20
C GLY A 158 -10.56 -3.62 -14.95
N VAL A 159 -10.73 -3.03 -13.77
CA VAL A 159 -10.33 -3.65 -12.49
C VAL A 159 -11.23 -4.83 -12.15
N ASP A 160 -12.55 -4.70 -12.31
CA ASP A 160 -13.52 -5.79 -12.08
C ASP A 160 -13.20 -7.02 -12.94
N ASN A 161 -12.82 -6.80 -14.20
CA ASN A 161 -12.39 -7.88 -15.09
C ASN A 161 -11.11 -8.58 -14.61
N MET A 162 -10.16 -7.86 -13.98
CA MET A 162 -8.95 -8.47 -13.41
C MET A 162 -9.32 -9.39 -12.23
N ILE A 163 -10.18 -8.91 -11.34
CA ILE A 163 -10.64 -9.65 -10.16
C ILE A 163 -11.39 -10.91 -10.58
N THR A 164 -12.41 -10.77 -11.45
CA THR A 164 -13.25 -11.88 -11.91
C THR A 164 -12.47 -12.97 -12.63
N LYS A 165 -11.51 -12.61 -13.48
CA LYS A 165 -10.66 -13.58 -14.19
C LYS A 165 -9.78 -14.38 -13.22
N ALA A 166 -9.26 -13.75 -12.18
CA ALA A 166 -8.47 -14.44 -11.18
C ALA A 166 -9.31 -15.41 -10.33
N GLU A 167 -10.54 -15.04 -9.99
CA GLU A 167 -11.47 -15.92 -9.29
C GLU A 167 -11.87 -17.14 -10.13
N ALA A 168 -12.17 -16.93 -11.42
CA ALA A 168 -12.51 -18.01 -12.34
C ALA A 168 -11.36 -19.02 -12.49
N SER A 169 -10.11 -18.55 -12.58
CA SER A 169 -8.95 -19.45 -12.70
C SER A 169 -8.70 -20.30 -11.45
N LYS A 170 -9.09 -19.82 -10.26
CA LYS A 170 -9.01 -20.59 -9.01
C LYS A 170 -10.04 -21.73 -8.95
N THR A 171 -11.26 -21.46 -9.42
CA THR A 171 -12.33 -22.48 -9.43
C THR A 171 -12.07 -23.60 -10.42
N ASP A 172 -11.44 -23.32 -11.56
CA ASP A 172 -11.06 -24.34 -12.55
C ASP A 172 -9.86 -25.19 -12.10
N GLY A 173 -8.92 -24.58 -11.37
CA GLY A 173 -7.77 -25.29 -10.79
C GLY A 173 -8.13 -26.22 -9.63
N ALA A 174 -9.23 -25.94 -8.89
CA ALA A 174 -9.69 -26.75 -7.78
C ALA A 174 -10.52 -27.99 -8.20
N LYS A 175 -10.86 -28.12 -9.50
CA LYS A 175 -11.64 -29.25 -10.05
C LYS A 175 -10.78 -30.32 -10.73
N LYS A 176 -9.47 -30.17 -10.71
CA LYS A 176 -8.49 -31.17 -11.20
C LYS A 176 -7.77 -31.85 -10.04
#